data_969bf2c77d31e84257e7c9a19a07e47b
#
_entry.id   969bf2c77d31e84257e7c9a19a07e47b
#
_cell.length_a   1.000
_cell.length_b   1.000
_cell.length_c   1.000
_cell.angle_alpha   90.00
_cell.angle_beta   90.00
_cell.angle_gamma   90.00
#
_symmetry.space_group_name_H-M   'P 1'
#
loop_
_entity.id
_entity.type
_entity.pdbx_description
1 polymer ?
#
loop_
_entity_poly.entity_id
_entity_poly.type
_entity_poly.pdbx_seq_one_letter_code
_entity_poly.pdbx_strand_id
1 'polypeptide(L)'
;MIKQLQIGDLTARFPVIQGGMGVGVSLSGLAGAVAAQGGIGIISTAQIGYREPDYQVNPHTANLRAVKKEIRRAKELAAGGIVGVNIMVATKGYEDYVKAAAEAGADLIISGAGLPVTLPEAASGVQREDGEIRQAKLSPIVSSVKSANVIMKYWMKKYNYLPDLVVIEGPLAGGHLGFDRKQLEDIEGMHYEEEVMRLSLIHISEPT
;
A
#
# COMPACT_ATOMS: atom_id res chain seq x y z
N MET A 1 -21.41 -17.98 -1.08
CA MET A 1 -21.01 -16.92 -0.10
C MET A 1 -19.63 -16.41 -0.50
N ILE A 2 -19.43 -15.09 -0.62
CA ILE A 2 -18.11 -14.52 -0.92
C ILE A 2 -17.24 -14.68 0.33
N LYS A 3 -16.03 -15.24 0.18
CA LYS A 3 -15.09 -15.42 1.29
C LYS A 3 -14.54 -14.06 1.74
N GLN A 4 -14.50 -13.81 3.02
CA GLN A 4 -13.88 -12.61 3.59
C GLN A 4 -12.36 -12.62 3.35
N LEU A 5 -11.77 -11.42 3.25
CA LEU A 5 -10.32 -11.25 3.18
C LEU A 5 -9.78 -10.93 4.57
N GLN A 6 -8.86 -11.77 5.05
CA GLN A 6 -8.18 -11.56 6.32
C GLN A 6 -6.72 -11.17 6.08
N ILE A 7 -6.25 -10.11 6.75
CA ILE A 7 -4.89 -9.60 6.69
C ILE A 7 -4.43 -9.39 8.14
N GLY A 8 -3.79 -10.41 8.73
CA GLY A 8 -3.50 -10.42 10.16
C GLY A 8 -4.78 -10.33 10.99
N ASP A 9 -4.90 -9.29 11.81
CA ASP A 9 -6.07 -8.98 12.63
C ASP A 9 -7.16 -8.15 11.92
N LEU A 10 -6.90 -7.72 10.66
CA LEU A 10 -7.89 -7.03 9.84
C LEU A 10 -8.77 -8.04 9.09
N THR A 11 -10.08 -7.78 9.05
CA THR A 11 -11.03 -8.59 8.27
C THR A 11 -11.91 -7.69 7.41
N ALA A 12 -11.72 -7.76 6.08
CA ALA A 12 -12.61 -7.13 5.14
C ALA A 12 -13.76 -8.06 4.76
N ARG A 13 -14.99 -7.56 4.83
CA ARG A 13 -16.21 -8.34 4.48
C ARG A 13 -16.19 -8.82 3.04
N PHE A 14 -15.65 -7.99 2.13
CA PHE A 14 -15.46 -8.32 0.73
C PHE A 14 -13.97 -8.32 0.39
N PRO A 15 -13.48 -9.31 -0.38
CA PRO A 15 -12.08 -9.39 -0.80
C PRO A 15 -11.79 -8.43 -1.96
N VAL A 16 -12.07 -7.14 -1.75
CA VAL A 16 -11.89 -6.08 -2.73
C VAL A 16 -11.06 -4.98 -2.11
N ILE A 17 -9.95 -4.65 -2.77
CA ILE A 17 -9.08 -3.52 -2.44
C ILE A 17 -9.18 -2.51 -3.57
N GLN A 18 -9.67 -1.31 -3.27
CA GLN A 18 -9.71 -0.23 -4.24
C GLN A 18 -8.30 0.33 -4.45
N GLY A 19 -7.84 0.43 -5.69
CA GLY A 19 -6.52 0.92 -6.04
C GLY A 19 -6.31 2.40 -5.72
N GLY A 20 -5.09 2.77 -5.29
CA GLY A 20 -4.72 4.15 -5.04
C GLY A 20 -4.44 4.90 -6.35
N MET A 21 -5.37 5.71 -6.82
CA MET A 21 -5.25 6.53 -8.03
C MET A 21 -4.90 7.98 -7.69
N GLY A 22 -3.74 8.45 -8.15
CA GLY A 22 -3.33 9.86 -8.11
C GLY A 22 -3.79 10.60 -9.40
N VAL A 23 -3.79 11.91 -9.46
CA VAL A 23 -3.74 12.88 -8.37
C VAL A 23 -5.16 13.27 -8.00
N GLY A 24 -5.49 13.23 -6.71
CA GLY A 24 -6.80 13.72 -6.25
C GLY A 24 -8.01 12.84 -6.57
N VAL A 25 -7.83 11.63 -7.14
CA VAL A 25 -8.93 10.68 -7.41
C VAL A 25 -9.23 9.86 -6.16
N SER A 26 -8.24 9.11 -5.66
CA SER A 26 -8.40 8.30 -4.46
C SER A 26 -8.08 9.12 -3.21
N LEU A 27 -9.05 9.90 -2.75
CA LEU A 27 -9.03 10.65 -1.50
C LEU A 27 -10.04 10.04 -0.50
N SER A 28 -10.24 10.72 0.62
CA SER A 28 -11.09 10.28 1.74
C SER A 28 -12.51 9.88 1.32
N GLY A 29 -13.10 10.60 0.36
CA GLY A 29 -14.46 10.30 -0.10
C GLY A 29 -14.59 8.93 -0.72
N LEU A 30 -13.71 8.58 -1.68
CA LEU A 30 -13.73 7.27 -2.33
C LEU A 30 -13.29 6.17 -1.37
N ALA A 31 -12.14 6.35 -0.70
CA ALA A 31 -11.59 5.34 0.21
C ALA A 31 -12.55 5.06 1.38
N GLY A 32 -13.13 6.11 1.99
CA GLY A 32 -14.10 5.96 3.08
C GLY A 32 -15.37 5.23 2.64
N ALA A 33 -15.90 5.57 1.45
CA ALA A 33 -17.08 4.91 0.90
C ALA A 33 -16.87 3.41 0.64
N VAL A 34 -15.72 3.04 0.05
CA VAL A 34 -15.36 1.63 -0.18
C VAL A 34 -15.21 0.88 1.14
N ALA A 35 -14.52 1.48 2.11
CA ALA A 35 -14.31 0.90 3.44
C ALA A 35 -15.65 0.70 4.18
N ALA A 36 -16.56 1.68 4.14
CA ALA A 36 -17.89 1.59 4.74
C ALA A 36 -18.73 0.45 4.17
N GLN A 37 -18.53 0.10 2.90
CA GLN A 37 -19.20 -1.04 2.25
C GLN A 37 -18.53 -2.39 2.54
N GLY A 38 -17.43 -2.41 3.30
CA GLY A 38 -16.74 -3.63 3.72
C GLY A 38 -15.65 -4.13 2.79
N GLY A 39 -15.24 -3.33 1.80
CA GLY A 39 -13.97 -3.47 1.09
C GLY A 39 -12.82 -2.78 1.83
N ILE A 40 -11.67 -2.65 1.18
CA ILE A 40 -10.52 -1.88 1.68
C ILE A 40 -10.37 -0.62 0.82
N GLY A 41 -10.55 0.55 1.42
CA GLY A 41 -10.39 1.82 0.74
C GLY A 41 -8.95 2.32 0.82
N ILE A 42 -8.35 2.67 -0.33
CA ILE A 42 -6.95 3.11 -0.40
C ILE A 42 -6.86 4.56 -0.88
N ILE A 43 -6.18 5.38 -0.10
CA ILE A 43 -5.85 6.77 -0.45
C ILE A 43 -4.52 6.78 -1.22
N SER A 44 -4.46 7.51 -2.34
CA SER A 44 -3.20 7.78 -3.04
C SER A 44 -2.51 9.01 -2.46
N THR A 45 -1.24 8.85 -2.07
CA THR A 45 -0.44 9.96 -1.53
C THR A 45 0.23 10.81 -2.61
N ALA A 46 0.12 10.42 -3.88
CA ALA A 46 0.73 11.13 -5.00
C ALA A 46 0.20 12.57 -5.11
N GLN A 47 1.05 13.54 -4.79
CA GLN A 47 0.75 14.98 -4.79
C GLN A 47 -0.56 15.34 -4.05
N ILE A 48 -0.88 14.61 -3.00
CA ILE A 48 -2.15 14.69 -2.29
C ILE A 48 -2.46 16.09 -1.74
N GLY A 49 -1.43 16.88 -1.43
CA GLY A 49 -1.53 18.25 -0.93
C GLY A 49 -1.79 19.32 -2.00
N TYR A 50 -2.07 18.94 -3.25
CA TYR A 50 -2.19 19.90 -4.37
C TYR A 50 -3.25 20.99 -4.17
N ARG A 51 -4.22 20.79 -3.25
CA ARG A 51 -5.23 21.78 -2.86
C ARG A 51 -4.84 22.62 -1.65
N GLU A 52 -3.73 22.30 -0.99
CA GLU A 52 -3.27 23.06 0.17
C GLU A 52 -2.73 24.44 -0.27
N PRO A 53 -3.00 25.51 0.49
CA PRO A 53 -2.67 26.88 0.07
C PRO A 53 -1.17 27.11 -0.17
N ASP A 54 -0.33 26.41 0.55
CA ASP A 54 1.13 26.52 0.51
C ASP A 54 1.81 25.45 -0.36
N TYR A 55 1.03 24.67 -1.12
CA TYR A 55 1.57 23.57 -1.92
C TYR A 55 2.63 24.01 -2.93
N GLN A 56 2.47 25.17 -3.56
CA GLN A 56 3.43 25.68 -4.52
C GLN A 56 4.77 26.11 -3.89
N VAL A 57 4.75 26.47 -2.61
CA VAL A 57 5.93 26.95 -1.88
C VAL A 57 6.61 25.80 -1.11
N ASN A 58 5.82 24.94 -0.49
CA ASN A 58 6.31 23.83 0.32
C ASN A 58 5.50 22.55 0.08
N PRO A 59 5.65 21.91 -1.10
CA PRO A 59 4.84 20.76 -1.49
C PRO A 59 5.00 19.57 -0.54
N HIS A 60 6.18 19.37 0.05
CA HIS A 60 6.42 18.26 0.97
C HIS A 60 5.57 18.38 2.24
N THR A 61 5.66 19.51 2.93
CA THR A 61 4.86 19.76 4.15
C THR A 61 3.36 19.75 3.86
N ALA A 62 2.95 20.37 2.74
CA ALA A 62 1.56 20.37 2.30
C ALA A 62 1.03 18.95 2.08
N ASN A 63 1.82 18.09 1.44
CA ASN A 63 1.45 16.68 1.23
C ASN A 63 1.33 15.91 2.55
N LEU A 64 2.29 16.02 3.47
CA LEU A 64 2.24 15.32 4.76
C LEU A 64 1.01 15.73 5.59
N ARG A 65 0.69 17.02 5.58
CA ARG A 65 -0.54 17.53 6.23
C ARG A 65 -1.81 16.96 5.59
N ALA A 66 -1.84 16.94 4.26
CA ALA A 66 -2.97 16.41 3.51
C ALA A 66 -3.13 14.89 3.70
N VAL A 67 -2.05 14.10 3.75
CA VAL A 67 -2.09 12.66 4.07
C VAL A 67 -2.83 12.43 5.38
N LYS A 68 -2.42 13.11 6.44
CA LYS A 68 -3.06 12.98 7.76
C LYS A 68 -4.54 13.38 7.74
N LYS A 69 -4.86 14.50 7.10
CA LYS A 69 -6.22 15.01 6.96
C LYS A 69 -7.13 14.03 6.21
N GLU A 70 -6.68 13.52 5.07
CA GLU A 70 -7.47 12.60 4.24
C GLU A 70 -7.67 11.24 4.92
N ILE A 71 -6.67 10.72 5.64
CA ILE A 71 -6.82 9.47 6.40
C ILE A 71 -7.85 9.62 7.50
N ARG A 72 -7.76 10.66 8.34
CA ARG A 72 -8.74 10.90 9.42
C ARG A 72 -10.15 11.00 8.86
N ARG A 73 -10.32 11.80 7.81
CA ARG A 73 -11.63 11.95 7.16
C ARG A 73 -12.14 10.64 6.55
N ALA A 74 -11.27 9.83 5.94
CA ALA A 74 -11.66 8.52 5.42
C ALA A 74 -12.09 7.58 6.55
N LYS A 75 -11.40 7.58 7.67
CA LYS A 75 -11.75 6.78 8.86
C LYS A 75 -13.11 7.19 9.44
N GLU A 76 -13.42 8.47 9.48
CA GLU A 76 -14.76 8.98 9.87
C GLU A 76 -15.85 8.45 8.94
N LEU A 77 -15.61 8.48 7.62
CA LEU A 77 -16.55 8.00 6.60
C LEU A 77 -16.67 6.47 6.54
N ALA A 78 -15.63 5.77 6.94
CA ALA A 78 -15.51 4.31 6.83
C ALA A 78 -16.40 3.53 7.82
N ALA A 79 -16.95 4.17 8.84
CA ALA A 79 -17.80 3.53 9.86
C ALA A 79 -17.16 2.26 10.46
N GLY A 80 -15.86 2.29 10.78
CA GLY A 80 -15.09 1.16 11.29
C GLY A 80 -14.48 0.26 10.20
N GLY A 81 -14.68 0.56 8.92
CA GLY A 81 -14.06 -0.14 7.81
C GLY A 81 -12.55 0.11 7.68
N ILE A 82 -11.88 -0.66 6.83
CA ILE A 82 -10.43 -0.65 6.66
C ILE A 82 -10.02 0.44 5.67
N VAL A 83 -9.17 1.36 6.11
CA VAL A 83 -8.60 2.45 5.31
C VAL A 83 -7.09 2.31 5.24
N GLY A 84 -6.56 2.23 4.03
CA GLY A 84 -5.13 2.20 3.78
C GLY A 84 -4.66 3.33 2.87
N VAL A 85 -3.37 3.32 2.61
CA VAL A 85 -2.71 4.28 1.71
C VAL A 85 -1.82 3.56 0.71
N ASN A 86 -1.66 4.16 -0.48
CA ASN A 86 -0.63 3.78 -1.46
C ASN A 86 0.45 4.86 -1.50
N ILE A 87 1.70 4.48 -1.27
CA ILE A 87 2.86 5.37 -1.22
C ILE A 87 3.92 4.86 -2.20
N MET A 88 4.31 5.70 -3.16
CA MET A 88 5.38 5.36 -4.10
C MET A 88 6.75 5.48 -3.42
N VAL A 89 7.58 4.44 -3.49
CA VAL A 89 8.96 4.44 -2.96
C VAL A 89 9.81 5.55 -3.60
N ALA A 90 9.57 5.84 -4.88
CA ALA A 90 10.27 6.90 -5.61
C ALA A 90 9.91 8.33 -5.14
N THR A 91 8.94 8.49 -4.24
CA THR A 91 8.58 9.81 -3.72
C THR A 91 9.68 10.36 -2.81
N LYS A 92 10.12 11.59 -3.06
CA LYS A 92 11.08 12.27 -2.19
C LYS A 92 10.53 12.38 -0.76
N GLY A 93 11.31 11.91 0.22
CA GLY A 93 10.87 11.87 1.62
C GLY A 93 9.88 10.74 1.90
N TYR A 94 10.00 9.61 1.20
CA TYR A 94 9.15 8.42 1.32
C TYR A 94 8.83 8.04 2.77
N GLU A 95 9.85 7.96 3.62
CA GLU A 95 9.70 7.56 5.03
C GLU A 95 8.83 8.55 5.82
N ASP A 96 8.84 9.83 5.48
CA ASP A 96 7.99 10.84 6.14
C ASP A 96 6.51 10.60 5.81
N TYR A 97 6.21 10.18 4.57
CA TYR A 97 4.83 9.79 4.19
C TYR A 97 4.38 8.54 4.92
N VAL A 98 5.26 7.54 5.07
CA VAL A 98 4.96 6.33 5.84
C VAL A 98 4.65 6.67 7.29
N LYS A 99 5.49 7.48 7.93
CA LYS A 99 5.29 7.94 9.31
C LYS A 99 3.97 8.71 9.45
N ALA A 100 3.75 9.70 8.58
CA ALA A 100 2.52 10.50 8.61
C ALA A 100 1.25 9.65 8.45
N ALA A 101 1.30 8.63 7.59
CA ALA A 101 0.20 7.71 7.39
C ALA A 101 -0.05 6.81 8.63
N ALA A 102 1.02 6.28 9.22
CA ALA A 102 0.94 5.47 10.43
C ALA A 102 0.43 6.30 11.62
N GLU A 103 0.94 7.51 11.83
CA GLU A 103 0.49 8.45 12.87
C GLU A 103 -1.01 8.77 12.74
N ALA A 104 -1.49 9.00 11.50
CA ALA A 104 -2.89 9.31 11.24
C ALA A 104 -3.83 8.09 11.34
N GLY A 105 -3.29 6.90 11.60
CA GLY A 105 -4.07 5.70 11.85
C GLY A 105 -4.46 4.91 10.60
N ALA A 106 -3.66 4.95 9.52
CA ALA A 106 -3.85 4.04 8.39
C ALA A 106 -3.79 2.58 8.86
N ASP A 107 -4.71 1.75 8.38
CA ASP A 107 -4.76 0.33 8.72
C ASP A 107 -3.81 -0.51 7.85
N LEU A 108 -3.55 -0.05 6.62
CA LEU A 108 -2.72 -0.73 5.62
C LEU A 108 -1.87 0.29 4.86
N ILE A 109 -0.59 0.00 4.68
CA ILE A 109 0.33 0.79 3.85
C ILE A 109 0.82 -0.09 2.70
N ILE A 110 0.42 0.25 1.48
CA ILE A 110 0.84 -0.41 0.25
C ILE A 110 1.94 0.43 -0.40
N SER A 111 3.05 -0.17 -0.78
CA SER A 111 4.17 0.53 -1.40
C SER A 111 4.69 -0.18 -2.65
N GLY A 112 4.87 0.60 -3.71
CA GLY A 112 5.41 0.18 -5.00
C GLY A 112 6.17 1.31 -5.69
N ALA A 113 6.35 1.22 -7.00
CA ALA A 113 7.21 2.13 -7.78
C ALA A 113 8.64 2.20 -7.21
N GLY A 114 9.21 1.02 -6.96
CA GLY A 114 10.50 0.75 -6.34
C GLY A 114 10.39 -0.37 -5.30
N LEU A 115 11.53 -0.79 -4.73
CA LEU A 115 11.58 -1.82 -3.69
C LEU A 115 11.43 -1.17 -2.30
N PRO A 116 10.33 -1.41 -1.55
CA PRO A 116 10.05 -0.76 -0.27
C PRO A 116 10.86 -1.37 0.88
N VAL A 117 12.19 -1.42 0.74
CA VAL A 117 13.06 -2.10 1.70
C VAL A 117 13.08 -1.46 3.08
N THR A 118 12.82 -0.16 3.19
CA THR A 118 12.79 0.60 4.46
C THR A 118 11.38 0.72 5.05
N LEU A 119 10.35 0.19 4.40
CA LEU A 119 8.96 0.33 4.85
C LEU A 119 8.73 -0.16 6.31
N PRO A 120 9.22 -1.35 6.73
CA PRO A 120 9.05 -1.80 8.11
C PRO A 120 9.72 -0.87 9.13
N GLU A 121 10.91 -0.34 8.81
CA GLU A 121 11.65 0.58 9.67
C GLU A 121 10.89 1.92 9.82
N ALA A 122 10.41 2.45 8.71
CA ALA A 122 9.68 3.74 8.71
C ALA A 122 8.32 3.66 9.44
N ALA A 123 7.67 2.49 9.42
CA ALA A 123 6.39 2.27 10.10
C ALA A 123 6.54 1.83 11.56
N SER A 124 7.73 1.33 11.96
CA SER A 124 7.96 0.76 13.28
C SER A 124 7.97 1.83 14.38
N GLY A 125 7.33 1.51 15.52
CA GLY A 125 7.34 2.36 16.71
C GLY A 125 6.60 3.68 16.57
N VAL A 126 5.88 3.89 15.49
CA VAL A 126 5.08 5.11 15.29
C VAL A 126 3.85 5.05 16.19
N GLN A 127 3.69 6.08 17.01
CA GLN A 127 2.48 6.26 17.84
C GLN A 127 1.36 6.85 16.99
N ARG A 128 0.20 6.21 17.03
CA ARG A 128 -1.01 6.71 16.38
C ARG A 128 -1.61 7.88 17.16
N GLU A 129 -2.12 8.86 16.44
CA GLU A 129 -2.76 10.04 17.03
C GLU A 129 -4.07 9.72 17.76
N ASP A 130 -4.75 8.62 17.38
CA ASP A 130 -5.96 8.12 18.05
C ASP A 130 -5.67 7.29 19.31
N GLY A 131 -4.40 7.09 19.66
CA GLY A 131 -3.96 6.31 20.82
C GLY A 131 -4.08 4.80 20.70
N GLU A 132 -4.52 4.26 19.54
CA GLU A 132 -4.53 2.82 19.29
C GLU A 132 -3.10 2.25 19.23
N ILE A 133 -2.91 1.06 19.79
CA ILE A 133 -1.60 0.37 19.80
C ILE A 133 -1.36 -0.40 18.48
N ARG A 134 -2.41 -0.63 17.70
CA ARG A 134 -2.34 -1.42 16.46
C ARG A 134 -1.46 -0.76 15.42
N GLN A 135 -0.45 -1.49 14.95
CA GLN A 135 0.42 -1.09 13.84
C GLN A 135 -0.30 -1.25 12.49
N ALA A 136 0.02 -0.38 11.54
CA ALA A 136 -0.44 -0.55 10.16
C ALA A 136 0.11 -1.85 9.56
N LYS A 137 -0.71 -2.56 8.78
CA LYS A 137 -0.27 -3.71 7.97
C LYS A 137 0.54 -3.22 6.78
N LEU A 138 1.60 -3.94 6.42
CA LEU A 138 2.54 -3.53 5.39
C LEU A 138 2.47 -4.46 4.18
N SER A 139 2.37 -3.84 3.01
CA SER A 139 2.22 -4.56 1.75
C SER A 139 3.12 -4.00 0.65
N PRO A 140 4.10 -4.76 0.15
CA PRO A 140 4.83 -4.40 -1.05
C PRO A 140 4.00 -4.70 -2.30
N ILE A 141 4.22 -3.94 -3.38
CA ILE A 141 3.79 -4.28 -4.73
C ILE A 141 4.97 -4.96 -5.44
N VAL A 142 4.71 -6.11 -6.03
CA VAL A 142 5.70 -6.92 -6.76
C VAL A 142 5.17 -7.33 -8.12
N SER A 143 6.06 -7.44 -9.10
CA SER A 143 5.74 -7.91 -10.46
C SER A 143 6.34 -9.29 -10.77
N SER A 144 7.14 -9.86 -9.85
CA SER A 144 7.84 -11.12 -10.07
C SER A 144 8.20 -11.82 -8.76
N VAL A 145 8.39 -13.14 -8.83
CA VAL A 145 8.96 -13.97 -7.75
C VAL A 145 10.31 -13.42 -7.28
N LYS A 146 11.12 -12.91 -8.21
CA LYS A 146 12.43 -12.33 -7.88
C LYS A 146 12.29 -11.11 -6.97
N SER A 147 11.42 -10.16 -7.32
CA SER A 147 11.19 -8.96 -6.51
C SER A 147 10.58 -9.29 -5.14
N ALA A 148 9.63 -10.21 -5.10
CA ALA A 148 9.04 -10.70 -3.86
C ALA A 148 10.10 -11.30 -2.92
N ASN A 149 10.91 -12.24 -3.43
CA ASN A 149 11.98 -12.88 -2.66
C ASN A 149 13.03 -11.89 -2.14
N VAL A 150 13.39 -10.87 -2.94
CA VAL A 150 14.34 -9.82 -2.50
C VAL A 150 13.76 -9.07 -1.31
N ILE A 151 12.52 -8.62 -1.40
CA ILE A 151 11.86 -7.86 -0.32
C ILE A 151 11.71 -8.72 0.93
N MET A 152 11.14 -9.92 0.80
CA MET A 152 10.87 -10.80 1.95
C MET A 152 12.15 -11.20 2.66
N LYS A 153 13.21 -11.62 1.93
CA LYS A 153 14.51 -11.95 2.53
C LYS A 153 15.15 -10.76 3.23
N TYR A 154 15.05 -9.56 2.63
CA TYR A 154 15.59 -8.33 3.22
C TYR A 154 14.85 -7.97 4.50
N TRP A 155 13.49 -7.94 4.46
CA TRP A 155 12.67 -7.61 5.62
C TRP A 155 12.85 -8.62 6.75
N MET A 156 12.87 -9.93 6.44
CA MET A 156 13.10 -10.97 7.44
C MET A 156 14.49 -10.82 8.08
N LYS A 157 15.54 -10.65 7.27
CA LYS A 157 16.92 -10.56 7.77
C LYS A 157 17.16 -9.31 8.63
N LYS A 158 16.61 -8.16 8.21
CA LYS A 158 16.90 -6.86 8.86
C LYS A 158 15.93 -6.53 9.99
N TYR A 159 14.65 -6.89 9.81
CA TYR A 159 13.58 -6.43 10.71
C TYR A 159 12.84 -7.58 11.41
N ASN A 160 13.16 -8.83 11.09
CA ASN A 160 12.42 -10.01 11.53
C ASN A 160 10.90 -9.87 11.25
N TYR A 161 10.56 -9.41 10.03
CA TYR A 161 9.22 -9.09 9.61
C TYR A 161 8.93 -9.64 8.22
N LEU A 162 7.74 -10.20 8.01
CA LEU A 162 7.22 -10.60 6.70
C LEU A 162 6.05 -9.69 6.30
N PRO A 163 5.83 -9.45 5.00
CA PRO A 163 4.66 -8.71 4.55
C PRO A 163 3.35 -9.32 5.03
N ASP A 164 2.41 -8.49 5.51
CA ASP A 164 1.06 -8.94 5.88
C ASP A 164 0.20 -9.27 4.65
N LEU A 165 0.51 -8.65 3.53
CA LEU A 165 -0.13 -8.80 2.23
C LEU A 165 0.92 -8.52 1.14
N VAL A 166 0.78 -9.13 -0.01
CA VAL A 166 1.56 -8.82 -1.21
C VAL A 166 0.59 -8.48 -2.34
N VAL A 167 0.78 -7.32 -2.97
CA VAL A 167 0.06 -6.94 -4.19
C VAL A 167 0.87 -7.39 -5.39
N ILE A 168 0.26 -8.21 -6.25
CA ILE A 168 0.89 -8.69 -7.49
C ILE A 168 0.42 -7.79 -8.64
N GLU A 169 1.38 -7.08 -9.24
CA GLU A 169 1.13 -6.20 -10.37
C GLU A 169 1.25 -6.98 -11.68
N GLY A 170 0.21 -6.95 -12.51
CA GLY A 170 0.22 -7.56 -13.83
C GLY A 170 0.77 -6.64 -14.92
N PRO A 171 1.18 -7.19 -16.08
CA PRO A 171 1.78 -6.39 -17.17
C PRO A 171 0.79 -5.42 -17.85
N LEU A 172 -0.51 -5.60 -17.65
CA LEU A 172 -1.58 -4.73 -18.16
C LEU A 172 -2.06 -3.70 -17.11
N ALA A 173 -1.39 -3.61 -15.97
CA ALA A 173 -1.74 -2.60 -14.96
C ALA A 173 -1.47 -1.19 -15.47
N GLY A 174 -2.23 -0.23 -14.95
CA GLY A 174 -2.02 1.20 -15.25
C GLY A 174 -1.00 1.84 -14.30
N GLY A 175 -0.34 2.90 -14.77
CA GLY A 175 0.60 3.69 -13.96
C GLY A 175 2.05 3.23 -14.12
N HIS A 176 2.82 3.30 -13.01
CA HIS A 176 4.20 2.83 -13.00
C HIS A 176 4.22 1.30 -13.01
N LEU A 177 4.94 0.71 -13.98
CA LEU A 177 5.00 -0.74 -14.16
C LEU A 177 6.35 -1.29 -13.69
N GLY A 178 6.31 -2.44 -13.02
CA GLY A 178 7.49 -3.23 -12.64
C GLY A 178 8.02 -4.13 -13.76
N PHE A 179 7.74 -3.81 -15.02
CA PHE A 179 8.12 -4.54 -16.22
C PHE A 179 8.97 -3.67 -17.14
N ASP A 180 9.96 -4.26 -17.81
CA ASP A 180 10.74 -3.56 -18.83
C ASP A 180 9.99 -3.57 -20.19
N ARG A 181 10.51 -2.74 -21.13
CA ARG A 181 9.88 -2.57 -22.44
C ARG A 181 9.80 -3.89 -23.23
N LYS A 182 10.85 -4.73 -23.16
CA LYS A 182 10.87 -6.01 -23.90
C LYS A 182 9.82 -6.96 -23.38
N GLN A 183 9.61 -7.00 -22.08
CA GLN A 183 8.57 -7.79 -21.44
C GLN A 183 7.17 -7.34 -21.89
N LEU A 184 6.95 -6.03 -22.01
CA LEU A 184 5.65 -5.49 -22.46
C LEU A 184 5.41 -5.67 -23.97
N GLU A 185 6.46 -5.81 -24.78
CA GLU A 185 6.36 -6.12 -26.21
C GLU A 185 5.98 -7.59 -26.49
N ASP A 186 6.22 -8.50 -25.53
CA ASP A 186 5.89 -9.93 -25.63
C ASP A 186 5.21 -10.45 -24.35
N ILE A 187 4.03 -9.93 -24.06
CA ILE A 187 3.26 -10.30 -22.86
C ILE A 187 2.87 -11.78 -22.89
N GLU A 188 2.50 -12.30 -24.05
CA GLU A 188 2.11 -13.72 -24.19
C GLU A 188 3.30 -14.65 -23.95
N GLY A 189 4.50 -14.30 -24.45
CA GLY A 189 5.73 -15.06 -24.23
C GLY A 189 6.27 -15.00 -22.80
N MET A 190 5.79 -14.07 -21.97
CA MET A 190 6.15 -13.99 -20.56
C MET A 190 5.58 -15.11 -19.69
N HIS A 191 4.52 -15.79 -20.14
CA HIS A 191 3.81 -16.81 -19.34
C HIS A 191 3.51 -16.30 -17.90
N TYR A 192 2.96 -15.08 -17.79
CA TYR A 192 2.81 -14.39 -16.51
C TYR A 192 1.93 -15.15 -15.50
N GLU A 193 1.00 -15.96 -15.97
CA GLU A 193 0.19 -16.84 -15.13
C GLU A 193 1.04 -17.80 -14.30
N GLU A 194 2.13 -18.34 -14.86
CA GLU A 194 3.07 -19.20 -14.12
C GLU A 194 3.79 -18.41 -13.02
N GLU A 195 4.16 -17.16 -13.29
CA GLU A 195 4.79 -16.29 -12.31
C GLU A 195 3.83 -15.99 -11.14
N VAL A 196 2.56 -15.70 -11.44
CA VAL A 196 1.51 -15.50 -10.41
C VAL A 196 1.30 -16.77 -9.59
N MET A 197 1.27 -17.95 -10.22
CA MET A 197 1.16 -19.23 -9.51
C MET A 197 2.35 -19.45 -8.57
N ARG A 198 3.57 -19.17 -9.01
CA ARG A 198 4.78 -19.28 -8.16
C ARG A 198 4.72 -18.29 -7.00
N LEU A 199 4.28 -17.05 -7.24
CA LEU A 199 4.09 -16.05 -6.18
C LEU A 199 3.09 -16.52 -5.13
N SER A 200 1.97 -17.14 -5.55
CA SER A 200 0.95 -17.65 -4.63
C SER A 200 1.44 -18.80 -3.74
N LEU A 201 2.48 -19.50 -4.15
CA LEU A 201 3.06 -20.64 -3.42
C LEU A 201 4.20 -20.25 -2.46
N ILE A 202 4.71 -19.02 -2.51
CA ILE A 202 5.83 -18.58 -1.67
C ILE A 202 5.54 -18.77 -0.17
N HIS A 203 4.30 -18.58 0.27
CA HIS A 203 3.90 -18.79 1.66
C HIS A 203 3.82 -20.26 2.08
N ILE A 204 3.76 -21.19 1.13
CA ILE A 204 3.58 -22.62 1.39
C ILE A 204 4.94 -23.33 1.46
N SER A 205 5.96 -22.75 0.86
CA SER A 205 7.28 -23.38 0.66
C SER A 205 8.38 -22.89 1.61
N GLU A 206 8.07 -22.03 2.58
CA GLU A 206 9.07 -21.67 3.60
C GLU A 206 9.18 -22.81 4.60
N PRO A 207 10.34 -23.53 4.65
CA PRO A 207 10.59 -24.46 5.75
C PRO A 207 10.80 -23.65 7.03
N THR A 208 10.11 -24.05 8.04
CA THR A 208 10.35 -23.69 9.45
C THR A 208 11.82 -23.71 9.85
#